data_82b627d775612a9e6ac297366dd6714e
#
_entry.id   82b627d775612a9e6ac297366dd6714e
#
_cell.length_a   1.000
_cell.length_b   1.000
_cell.length_c   1.000
_cell.angle_alpha   90.00
_cell.angle_beta   90.00
_cell.angle_gamma   90.00
#
_symmetry.space_group_name_H-M   'P 1'
#
loop_
_entity.id
_entity.type
_entity.pdbx_description
1 polymer ?
#
loop_
_entity_poly.entity_id
_entity_poly.type
_entity_poly.pdbx_seq_one_letter_code
_entity_poly.pdbx_strand_id
1 'polypeptide(L)'
;FRRVLFRSTEEVKNQLYPQMSAKLQGLSEYEAVSRLLNWVQTGFDYKFDNEVWGHDRPFFGEESLFYPYCDCEDRAILLSHLVRDLVGLNTALVYVPGHLAMAVEFNKYVDGCYFLVDGRRFTFCDPTFINGRIGQYSSETQLDKAQLYLLENGI
;
A
#
# COMPACT_ATOMS: atom_id res chain seq x y z
N PHE A 1 11.67 10.10 6.80
CA PHE A 1 10.41 9.43 6.38
C PHE A 1 10.02 9.76 4.93
N ARG A 2 9.98 11.04 4.54
CA ARG A 2 9.68 11.45 3.14
C ARG A 2 10.65 10.88 2.10
N ARG A 3 11.93 10.68 2.42
CA ARG A 3 12.93 10.13 1.49
C ARG A 3 12.75 8.63 1.22
N VAL A 4 12.26 7.89 2.20
CA VAL A 4 12.00 6.44 2.08
C VAL A 4 10.80 6.14 1.18
N LEU A 5 9.82 7.04 1.16
CA LEU A 5 8.57 6.89 0.42
C LEU A 5 8.73 6.97 -1.12
N PHE A 6 9.85 7.48 -1.64
CA PHE A 6 9.90 7.95 -3.04
C PHE A 6 10.91 7.29 -3.97
N ARG A 7 11.66 6.24 -3.55
CA ARG A 7 12.66 5.64 -4.43
C ARG A 7 12.66 4.11 -4.44
N SER A 8 12.03 3.55 -5.48
CA SER A 8 12.54 2.30 -6.06
C SER A 8 13.58 2.66 -7.13
N THR A 9 14.66 1.89 -7.25
CA THR A 9 15.62 2.13 -8.32
C THR A 9 14.99 1.80 -9.66
N GLU A 10 15.40 2.50 -10.71
CA GLU A 10 14.95 2.23 -12.08
C GLU A 10 15.25 0.78 -12.49
N GLU A 11 16.33 0.20 -11.98
CA GLU A 11 16.70 -1.18 -12.27
C GLU A 11 15.66 -2.19 -11.79
N VAL A 12 15.19 -2.10 -10.55
CA VAL A 12 14.15 -2.98 -10.00
C VAL A 12 12.82 -2.77 -10.74
N LYS A 13 12.46 -1.52 -11.03
CA LYS A 13 11.26 -1.22 -11.83
C LYS A 13 11.34 -1.86 -13.22
N ASN A 14 12.47 -1.74 -13.89
CA ASN A 14 12.66 -2.29 -15.24
C ASN A 14 12.58 -3.82 -15.27
N GLN A 15 12.96 -4.50 -14.21
CA GLN A 15 12.89 -5.97 -14.13
C GLN A 15 11.51 -6.48 -13.69
N LEU A 16 10.89 -5.85 -12.70
CA LEU A 16 9.67 -6.34 -12.06
C LEU A 16 8.39 -5.83 -12.72
N TYR A 17 8.34 -4.53 -13.04
CA TYR A 17 7.11 -3.88 -13.51
C TYR A 17 6.56 -4.46 -14.82
N PRO A 18 7.36 -4.83 -15.84
CA PRO A 18 6.81 -5.47 -17.05
C PRO A 18 6.06 -6.76 -16.76
N GLN A 19 6.56 -7.58 -15.83
CA GLN A 19 5.92 -8.84 -15.44
C GLN A 19 4.63 -8.61 -14.66
N MET A 20 4.63 -7.64 -13.74
CA MET A 20 3.43 -7.28 -12.98
C MET A 20 2.37 -6.63 -13.87
N SER A 21 2.77 -5.70 -14.74
CA SER A 21 1.86 -5.04 -15.70
C SER A 21 1.18 -6.05 -16.61
N ALA A 22 1.89 -7.07 -17.09
CA ALA A 22 1.30 -8.12 -17.90
C ALA A 22 0.18 -8.86 -17.18
N LYS A 23 0.31 -9.09 -15.87
CA LYS A 23 -0.72 -9.73 -15.03
C LYS A 23 -1.91 -8.84 -14.73
N LEU A 24 -1.75 -7.52 -14.82
CA LEU A 24 -2.81 -6.53 -14.58
C LEU A 24 -3.51 -6.08 -15.87
N GLN A 25 -3.00 -6.48 -17.03
CA GLN A 25 -3.53 -6.06 -18.32
C GLN A 25 -4.99 -6.50 -18.50
N GLY A 26 -5.83 -5.57 -18.94
CA GLY A 26 -7.27 -5.82 -19.18
C GLY A 26 -8.13 -5.81 -17.92
N LEU A 27 -7.56 -5.62 -16.74
CA LEU A 27 -8.30 -5.52 -15.49
C LEU A 27 -8.82 -4.09 -15.26
N SER A 28 -9.98 -3.98 -14.59
CA SER A 28 -10.45 -2.71 -14.05
C SER A 28 -9.51 -2.20 -12.95
N GLU A 29 -9.62 -0.93 -12.60
CA GLU A 29 -8.86 -0.35 -11.47
C GLU A 29 -9.08 -1.16 -10.17
N TYR A 30 -10.33 -1.48 -9.88
CA TYR A 30 -10.68 -2.27 -8.69
C TYR A 30 -10.01 -3.65 -8.69
N GLU A 31 -10.09 -4.36 -9.81
CA GLU A 31 -9.49 -5.70 -9.94
C GLU A 31 -7.96 -5.64 -9.87
N ALA A 32 -7.34 -4.66 -10.51
CA ALA A 32 -5.90 -4.46 -10.46
C ALA A 32 -5.41 -4.17 -9.04
N VAL A 33 -6.04 -3.22 -8.36
CA VAL A 33 -5.70 -2.90 -6.96
C VAL A 33 -5.97 -4.09 -6.04
N SER A 34 -7.07 -4.82 -6.24
CA SER A 34 -7.39 -6.04 -5.46
C SER A 34 -6.31 -7.10 -5.60
N ARG A 35 -5.77 -7.32 -6.81
CA ARG A 35 -4.68 -8.26 -7.03
C ARG A 35 -3.38 -7.83 -6.36
N LEU A 36 -3.03 -6.55 -6.47
CA LEU A 36 -1.85 -6.01 -5.81
C LEU A 36 -1.97 -6.09 -4.29
N LEU A 37 -3.14 -5.74 -3.76
CA LEU A 37 -3.44 -5.83 -2.33
C LEU A 37 -3.27 -7.28 -1.82
N ASN A 38 -3.89 -8.25 -2.49
CA ASN A 38 -3.79 -9.65 -2.10
C ASN A 38 -2.35 -10.18 -2.19
N TRP A 39 -1.62 -9.79 -3.23
CA TRP A 39 -0.22 -10.18 -3.38
C TRP A 39 0.64 -9.66 -2.23
N VAL A 40 0.49 -8.38 -1.84
CA VAL A 40 1.22 -7.82 -0.71
C VAL A 40 0.81 -8.47 0.61
N GLN A 41 -0.49 -8.77 0.80
CA GLN A 41 -0.99 -9.44 2.00
C GLN A 41 -0.40 -10.84 2.18
N THR A 42 -0.24 -11.60 1.12
CA THR A 42 0.08 -13.04 1.16
C THR A 42 1.48 -13.39 0.70
N GLY A 43 2.17 -12.47 0.03
CA GLY A 43 3.49 -12.72 -0.57
C GLY A 43 4.66 -12.66 0.40
N PHE A 44 4.45 -12.15 1.61
CA PHE A 44 5.51 -11.92 2.59
C PHE A 44 5.09 -12.39 3.98
N ASP A 45 6.06 -12.91 4.74
CA ASP A 45 5.85 -13.16 6.17
C ASP A 45 5.80 -11.84 6.95
N TYR A 46 4.93 -11.78 7.96
CA TYR A 46 4.86 -10.62 8.84
C TYR A 46 5.85 -10.78 9.99
N LYS A 47 6.76 -9.80 10.15
CA LYS A 47 7.64 -9.69 11.32
C LYS A 47 7.84 -8.23 11.68
N PHE A 48 7.84 -7.96 12.98
CA PHE A 48 8.16 -6.64 13.49
C PHE A 48 9.67 -6.34 13.34
N ASP A 49 10.00 -5.09 13.05
CA ASP A 49 11.39 -4.64 12.92
C ASP A 49 12.23 -4.96 14.14
N ASN A 50 11.67 -4.80 15.34
CA ASN A 50 12.35 -5.13 16.59
C ASN A 50 12.75 -6.59 16.70
N GLU A 51 11.99 -7.51 16.13
CA GLU A 51 12.29 -8.95 16.15
C GLU A 51 13.48 -9.28 15.25
N VAL A 52 13.63 -8.56 14.15
CA VAL A 52 14.64 -8.83 13.11
C VAL A 52 15.89 -7.96 13.31
N TRP A 53 15.70 -6.68 13.56
CA TRP A 53 16.77 -5.67 13.57
C TRP A 53 17.11 -5.15 14.97
N GLY A 54 16.25 -5.41 15.97
CA GLY A 54 16.38 -4.86 17.30
C GLY A 54 16.01 -3.37 17.41
N HIS A 55 15.56 -2.76 16.34
CA HIS A 55 15.11 -1.36 16.26
C HIS A 55 14.16 -1.17 15.08
N ASP A 56 13.42 -0.06 15.10
CA ASP A 56 12.56 0.35 14.00
C ASP A 56 13.39 0.68 12.75
N ARG A 57 13.10 0.01 11.62
CA ARG A 57 13.83 0.15 10.36
C ARG A 57 12.88 0.06 9.17
N PRO A 58 12.27 1.19 8.77
CA PRO A 58 11.42 1.20 7.59
C PRO A 58 12.22 0.86 6.32
N PHE A 59 11.66 -0.02 5.50
CA PHE A 59 12.26 -0.43 4.24
C PHE A 59 12.04 0.59 3.13
N PHE A 60 13.01 0.69 2.23
CA PHE A 60 12.72 1.16 0.88
C PHE A 60 11.86 0.12 0.18
N GLY A 61 11.04 0.53 -0.81
CA GLY A 61 10.16 -0.39 -1.53
C GLY A 61 10.88 -1.64 -2.07
N GLU A 62 12.14 -1.48 -2.46
CA GLU A 62 12.99 -2.57 -2.96
C GLU A 62 13.40 -3.56 -1.87
N GLU A 63 13.69 -3.06 -0.68
CA GLU A 63 14.04 -3.92 0.45
C GLU A 63 12.85 -4.80 0.84
N SER A 64 11.61 -4.28 0.73
CA SER A 64 10.40 -5.08 0.94
C SER A 64 10.27 -6.22 -0.06
N LEU A 65 10.80 -6.06 -1.28
CA LEU A 65 10.83 -7.11 -2.29
C LEU A 65 11.97 -8.10 -2.08
N PHE A 66 13.06 -7.68 -1.48
CA PHE A 66 14.24 -8.50 -1.26
C PHE A 66 14.12 -9.39 -0.02
N TYR A 67 13.64 -8.85 1.09
CA TYR A 67 13.47 -9.61 2.33
C TYR A 67 12.16 -10.41 2.31
N PRO A 68 12.15 -11.65 2.84
CA PRO A 68 10.94 -12.49 2.86
C PRO A 68 9.91 -12.06 3.91
N TYR A 69 10.21 -11.06 4.71
CA TYR A 69 9.36 -10.55 5.79
C TYR A 69 9.30 -9.03 5.76
N CYS A 70 8.18 -8.49 6.20
CA CYS A 70 7.97 -7.04 6.33
C CYS A 70 6.85 -6.76 7.34
N ASP A 71 6.80 -5.54 7.86
CA ASP A 71 5.76 -5.08 8.77
C ASP A 71 4.66 -4.25 8.04
N CYS A 72 3.79 -3.61 8.81
CA CYS A 72 2.67 -2.85 8.23
C CYS A 72 3.13 -1.62 7.45
N GLU A 73 4.20 -0.93 7.90
CA GLU A 73 4.74 0.23 7.20
C GLU A 73 5.30 -0.15 5.84
N ASP A 74 6.11 -1.20 5.80
CA ASP A 74 6.72 -1.70 4.57
C ASP A 74 5.66 -2.11 3.55
N ARG A 75 4.62 -2.79 3.99
CA ARG A 75 3.51 -3.24 3.14
C ARG A 75 2.69 -2.07 2.60
N ALA A 76 2.36 -1.09 3.43
CA ALA A 76 1.61 0.08 3.03
C ALA A 76 2.39 0.93 2.00
N ILE A 77 3.69 1.12 2.22
CA ILE A 77 4.58 1.84 1.32
C ILE A 77 4.71 1.11 -0.01
N LEU A 78 4.98 -0.20 0.02
CA LEU A 78 5.11 -1.01 -1.19
C LEU A 78 3.83 -0.99 -2.02
N LEU A 79 2.67 -1.24 -1.41
CA LEU A 79 1.39 -1.22 -2.11
C LEU A 79 1.10 0.15 -2.71
N SER A 80 1.40 1.24 -2.00
CA SER A 80 1.22 2.61 -2.51
C SER A 80 2.06 2.87 -3.75
N HIS A 81 3.31 2.41 -3.79
CA HIS A 81 4.16 2.51 -4.99
C HIS A 81 3.60 1.71 -6.16
N LEU A 82 3.21 0.46 -5.92
CA LEU A 82 2.68 -0.42 -6.97
C LEU A 82 1.38 0.13 -7.57
N VAL A 83 0.47 0.62 -6.75
CA VAL A 83 -0.79 1.20 -7.23
C VAL A 83 -0.55 2.47 -8.05
N ARG A 84 0.32 3.35 -7.58
CA ARG A 84 0.65 4.60 -8.29
C ARG A 84 1.36 4.33 -9.61
N ASP A 85 2.34 3.46 -9.61
CA ASP A 85 3.19 3.22 -10.79
C ASP A 85 2.52 2.31 -11.82
N LEU A 86 1.77 1.29 -11.40
CA LEU A 86 1.20 0.29 -12.30
C LEU A 86 -0.27 0.55 -12.66
N VAL A 87 -1.04 1.18 -11.78
CA VAL A 87 -2.46 1.47 -12.00
C VAL A 87 -2.69 2.96 -12.29
N GLY A 88 -1.78 3.82 -11.88
CA GLY A 88 -1.86 5.27 -12.13
C GLY A 88 -2.83 6.03 -11.22
N LEU A 89 -3.18 5.45 -10.07
CA LEU A 89 -4.09 6.07 -9.11
C LEU A 89 -3.33 6.81 -8.00
N ASN A 90 -3.91 7.88 -7.48
CA ASN A 90 -3.40 8.55 -6.30
C ASN A 90 -3.64 7.71 -5.06
N THR A 91 -2.73 7.77 -4.11
CA THR A 91 -2.80 7.03 -2.87
C THR A 91 -2.59 7.94 -1.66
N ALA A 92 -2.98 7.47 -0.50
CA ALA A 92 -2.66 8.08 0.78
C ALA A 92 -2.17 7.00 1.74
N LEU A 93 -1.21 7.33 2.59
CA LEU A 93 -0.91 6.52 3.77
C LEU A 93 -1.92 6.88 4.85
N VAL A 94 -2.41 5.87 5.55
CA VAL A 94 -3.38 6.01 6.64
C VAL A 94 -2.73 5.55 7.93
N TYR A 95 -2.34 6.50 8.75
CA TYR A 95 -1.78 6.22 10.07
C TYR A 95 -2.90 6.19 11.11
N VAL A 96 -2.98 5.10 11.83
CA VAL A 96 -3.82 4.94 13.03
C VAL A 96 -2.93 4.51 14.20
N PRO A 97 -3.36 4.65 15.46
CA PRO A 97 -2.54 4.23 16.58
C PRO A 97 -2.02 2.80 16.46
N GLY A 98 -0.69 2.66 16.41
CA GLY A 98 0.00 1.37 16.32
C GLY A 98 -0.05 0.67 14.96
N HIS A 99 -0.56 1.31 13.89
CA HIS A 99 -0.71 0.68 12.59
C HIS A 99 -0.64 1.68 11.43
N LEU A 100 -0.07 1.24 10.32
CA LEU A 100 -0.07 1.97 9.05
C LEU A 100 -0.73 1.12 7.95
N ALA A 101 -1.74 1.71 7.33
CA ALA A 101 -2.41 1.18 6.15
C ALA A 101 -2.34 2.21 5.01
N MET A 102 -3.13 2.03 3.97
CA MET A 102 -3.21 2.98 2.87
C MET A 102 -4.63 3.16 2.39
N ALA A 103 -4.84 4.11 1.49
CA ALA A 103 -6.11 4.34 0.81
C ALA A 103 -5.85 4.75 -0.64
N VAL A 104 -6.81 4.47 -1.51
CA VAL A 104 -6.71 4.68 -2.95
C VAL A 104 -7.84 5.58 -3.44
N GLU A 105 -7.50 6.58 -4.24
CA GLU A 105 -8.48 7.41 -4.96
C GLU A 105 -8.83 6.73 -6.30
N PHE A 106 -9.95 6.03 -6.33
CA PHE A 106 -10.47 5.41 -7.55
C PHE A 106 -11.21 6.43 -8.42
N ASN A 107 -11.15 6.29 -9.73
CA ASN A 107 -11.91 7.11 -10.65
C ASN A 107 -13.41 6.77 -10.67
N LYS A 108 -13.76 5.53 -10.29
CA LYS A 108 -15.15 5.08 -10.14
C LYS A 108 -15.47 4.85 -8.67
N TYR A 109 -16.75 4.92 -8.33
CA TYR A 109 -17.22 4.61 -6.97
C TYR A 109 -16.83 3.18 -6.58
N VAL A 110 -16.27 3.06 -5.39
CA VAL A 110 -15.95 1.79 -4.73
C VAL A 110 -16.58 1.82 -3.34
N ASP A 111 -17.37 0.81 -3.01
CA ASP A 111 -18.02 0.69 -1.71
C ASP A 111 -17.02 0.37 -0.59
N GLY A 112 -17.40 0.69 0.64
CA GLY A 112 -16.63 0.39 1.84
C GLY A 112 -16.15 1.63 2.59
N CYS A 113 -15.26 1.42 3.54
CA CYS A 113 -14.67 2.48 4.33
C CYS A 113 -13.83 3.43 3.47
N TYR A 114 -14.01 4.73 3.68
CA TYR A 114 -13.29 5.76 2.93
C TYR A 114 -13.03 7.01 3.78
N PHE A 115 -12.14 7.85 3.28
CA PHE A 115 -11.84 9.17 3.83
C PHE A 115 -12.06 10.23 2.76
N LEU A 116 -12.56 11.39 3.17
CA LEU A 116 -12.64 12.58 2.31
C LEU A 116 -11.51 13.54 2.65
N VAL A 117 -10.73 13.90 1.64
CA VAL A 117 -9.67 14.90 1.74
C VAL A 117 -9.88 15.90 0.61
N ASP A 118 -10.20 17.14 0.95
CA ASP A 118 -10.53 18.20 -0.02
C ASP A 118 -11.58 17.79 -1.06
N GLY A 119 -12.62 17.07 -0.61
CA GLY A 119 -13.70 16.55 -1.47
C GLY A 119 -13.34 15.30 -2.29
N ARG A 120 -12.12 14.83 -2.19
CA ARG A 120 -11.62 13.62 -2.87
C ARG A 120 -11.82 12.39 -1.98
N ARG A 121 -12.31 11.30 -2.56
CA ARG A 121 -12.62 10.06 -1.85
C ARG A 121 -11.48 9.07 -1.97
N PHE A 122 -10.88 8.73 -0.83
CA PHE A 122 -9.84 7.70 -0.71
C PHE A 122 -10.41 6.48 -0.01
N THR A 123 -10.52 5.36 -0.72
CA THR A 123 -11.04 4.10 -0.18
C THR A 123 -9.95 3.33 0.54
N PHE A 124 -10.24 2.91 1.76
CA PHE A 124 -9.29 2.24 2.66
C PHE A 124 -8.83 0.89 2.11
N CYS A 125 -7.54 0.61 2.25
CA CYS A 125 -6.91 -0.67 1.90
C CYS A 125 -5.88 -1.03 2.97
N ASP A 126 -6.01 -2.21 3.55
CA ASP A 126 -5.05 -2.67 4.57
C ASP A 126 -4.25 -3.87 4.07
N PRO A 127 -2.98 -3.67 3.65
CA PRO A 127 -2.14 -4.76 3.18
C PRO A 127 -1.65 -5.70 4.29
N THR A 128 -1.96 -5.41 5.53
CA THR A 128 -1.65 -6.27 6.69
C THR A 128 -2.84 -7.12 7.12
N PHE A 129 -4.06 -6.67 6.85
CA PHE A 129 -5.27 -7.42 7.13
C PHE A 129 -5.49 -8.52 6.08
N ILE A 130 -4.97 -9.72 6.35
CA ILE A 130 -4.98 -10.86 5.42
C ILE A 130 -6.42 -11.19 4.99
N ASN A 131 -6.64 -11.29 3.67
CA ASN A 131 -7.94 -11.45 3.01
C ASN A 131 -8.94 -10.29 3.22
N GLY A 132 -8.53 -9.20 3.85
CA GLY A 132 -9.29 -7.96 3.88
C GLY A 132 -9.45 -7.40 2.46
N ARG A 133 -10.67 -7.07 2.06
CA ARG A 133 -10.97 -6.46 0.76
C ARG A 133 -10.74 -4.97 0.77
N ILE A 134 -10.70 -4.36 -0.40
CA ILE A 134 -10.76 -2.90 -0.54
C ILE A 134 -12.00 -2.38 0.23
N GLY A 135 -11.79 -1.38 1.08
CA GLY A 135 -12.85 -0.80 1.91
C GLY A 135 -13.14 -1.54 3.22
N GLN A 136 -12.49 -2.67 3.49
CA GLN A 136 -12.62 -3.41 4.75
C GLN A 136 -11.50 -3.05 5.74
N TYR A 137 -11.83 -3.07 7.02
CA TYR A 137 -10.88 -2.85 8.11
C TYR A 137 -11.15 -3.83 9.25
N SER A 138 -10.11 -4.12 10.02
CA SER A 138 -10.23 -4.93 11.25
C SER A 138 -11.00 -4.16 12.33
N SER A 139 -11.78 -4.87 13.16
CA SER A 139 -12.49 -4.28 14.31
C SER A 139 -11.57 -3.59 15.32
N GLU A 140 -10.28 -3.91 15.30
CA GLU A 140 -9.27 -3.30 16.17
C GLU A 140 -8.73 -1.96 15.62
N THR A 141 -9.03 -1.64 14.36
CA THR A 141 -8.53 -0.42 13.71
C THR A 141 -9.28 0.81 14.19
N GLN A 142 -8.58 1.77 14.80
CA GLN A 142 -9.14 3.01 15.32
C GLN A 142 -9.22 4.09 14.24
N LEU A 143 -10.17 3.96 13.32
CA LEU A 143 -10.33 4.86 12.16
C LEU A 143 -10.68 6.30 12.54
N ASP A 144 -11.32 6.51 13.68
CA ASP A 144 -11.65 7.84 14.23
C ASP A 144 -10.40 8.68 14.56
N LYS A 145 -9.26 8.02 14.73
CA LYS A 145 -7.96 8.65 14.98
C LYS A 145 -7.03 8.66 13.77
N ALA A 146 -7.56 8.36 12.59
CA ALA A 146 -6.75 8.26 11.38
C ALA A 146 -6.18 9.62 10.96
N GLN A 147 -4.90 9.59 10.55
CA GLN A 147 -4.22 10.71 9.91
C GLN A 147 -3.80 10.27 8.50
N LEU A 148 -4.08 11.10 7.50
CA LEU A 148 -3.79 10.78 6.10
C LEU A 148 -2.62 11.60 5.59
N TYR A 149 -1.74 10.93 4.86
CA TYR A 149 -0.62 11.54 4.13
C TYR A 149 -0.78 11.24 2.65
N LEU A 150 -1.14 12.25 1.87
CA LEU A 150 -1.37 12.10 0.43
C LEU A 150 -0.06 11.83 -0.31
N LEU A 151 -0.11 10.87 -1.22
CA LEU A 151 0.96 10.53 -2.16
C LEU A 151 0.42 10.74 -3.57
N GLU A 152 0.68 11.93 -4.13
CA GLU A 152 0.19 12.30 -5.46
C GLU A 152 1.21 11.95 -6.54
N ASN A 153 0.71 11.61 -7.74
CA ASN A 153 1.55 11.39 -8.90
C ASN A 153 2.24 12.72 -9.30
N GLY A 154 3.54 12.67 -9.55
CA GLY A 154 4.32 13.83 -9.95
C GLY A 154 5.07 14.54 -8.82
N ILE A 155 5.03 14.00 -7.62
CA ILE A 155 5.84 14.50 -6.51
C ILE A 155 7.00 13.56 -6.22
#